data_d642cfb904e03b58f2dcbd8afdcab345
#
_entry.id   d642cfb904e03b58f2dcbd8afdcab345
#
_cell.length_a   1.000
_cell.length_b   1.000
_cell.length_c   1.000
_cell.angle_alpha   90.00
_cell.angle_beta   90.00
_cell.angle_gamma   90.00
#
_symmetry.space_group_name_H-M   'P 1'
#
loop_
_entity.id
_entity.type
_entity.pdbx_description
1 polymer ?
#
loop_
_entity_poly.entity_id
_entity_poly.type
_entity_poly.pdbx_seq_one_letter_code
_entity_poly.pdbx_strand_id
1 'polypeptide(L)'
;RIGYLMYNHFASGPNEYDYSDTSYNLYLQQLFEKFKSRNVNEFVLDLRYNGGGLVNCAQLLASLLVRENVLGEPLCIMEYNDKNSNKNETLPLLKTTEVMAGNLNLQRLFVLTGSTTASASELIINSLRSYLDVRVIGKQTFGKTVGMTIYNESKKYGWILSPVTFHIYNKDREADYEDGFHP
;
A
#
# COMPACT_ATOMS: atom_id res chain seq x y z
N ARG A 1 7.22 19.03 -11.99
CA ARG A 1 8.24 18.84 -10.93
C ARG A 1 8.21 17.40 -10.44
N ILE A 2 9.38 16.87 -10.05
CA ILE A 2 9.52 15.49 -9.58
C ILE A 2 9.49 15.50 -8.05
N GLY A 3 8.60 14.68 -7.46
CA GLY A 3 8.62 14.30 -6.06
C GLY A 3 9.42 13.01 -5.86
N TYR A 4 10.05 12.88 -4.70
CA TYR A 4 10.73 11.66 -4.27
C TYR A 4 10.39 11.38 -2.82
N LEU A 5 9.99 10.14 -2.56
CA LEU A 5 9.72 9.63 -1.21
C LEU A 5 10.39 8.27 -1.04
N MET A 6 11.33 8.17 -0.10
CA MET A 6 11.74 6.88 0.44
C MET A 6 10.76 6.50 1.56
N TYR A 7 10.10 5.35 1.40
CA TYR A 7 9.10 4.85 2.34
C TYR A 7 9.47 3.45 2.79
N ASN A 8 9.96 3.32 4.02
CA ASN A 8 10.64 2.11 4.47
C ASN A 8 9.73 1.07 5.12
N HIS A 9 8.55 1.46 5.60
CA HIS A 9 7.60 0.56 6.26
C HIS A 9 6.19 1.12 6.26
N PHE A 10 5.19 0.26 6.06
CA PHE A 10 3.78 0.61 6.14
C PHE A 10 3.29 0.49 7.59
N ALA A 11 3.55 1.52 8.40
CA ALA A 11 3.12 1.63 9.79
C ALA A 11 2.28 2.90 9.99
N SER A 12 1.25 2.82 10.85
CA SER A 12 0.38 3.96 11.20
C SER A 12 1.00 4.87 12.27
N GLY A 13 1.85 4.31 13.13
CA GLY A 13 2.54 4.97 14.23
C GLY A 13 3.82 4.22 14.62
N PRO A 14 4.54 4.69 15.65
CA PRO A 14 5.83 4.13 16.09
C PRO A 14 5.72 2.73 16.71
N ASN A 15 4.55 2.33 17.17
CA ASN A 15 4.29 1.00 17.71
C ASN A 15 3.50 0.16 16.71
N GLU A 16 4.13 -0.86 16.13
CA GLU A 16 3.53 -1.74 15.12
C GLU A 16 2.23 -2.43 15.57
N TYR A 17 2.00 -2.55 16.87
CA TYR A 17 0.85 -3.24 17.45
C TYR A 17 -0.19 -2.29 18.05
N ASP A 18 0.02 -0.98 17.96
CA ASP A 18 -0.95 0.05 18.35
C ASP A 18 -1.58 0.70 17.11
N TYR A 19 -2.63 0.06 16.61
CA TYR A 19 -3.36 0.55 15.42
C TYR A 19 -4.19 1.81 15.69
N SER A 20 -4.30 2.26 16.95
CA SER A 20 -4.97 3.52 17.31
C SER A 20 -4.09 4.75 17.06
N ASP A 21 -2.76 4.57 17.06
CA ASP A 21 -1.82 5.63 16.72
C ASP A 21 -1.73 5.78 15.19
N THR A 22 -2.18 6.92 14.69
CA THR A 22 -2.16 7.27 13.26
C THR A 22 -1.20 8.42 12.94
N SER A 23 -0.26 8.71 13.84
CA SER A 23 0.66 9.84 13.72
C SER A 23 1.49 9.83 12.42
N TYR A 24 1.94 8.65 11.96
CA TYR A 24 2.69 8.52 10.71
C TYR A 24 1.79 8.75 9.48
N ASN A 25 0.54 8.29 9.53
CA ASN A 25 -0.43 8.55 8.46
C ASN A 25 -0.74 10.05 8.32
N LEU A 26 -0.92 10.75 9.45
CA LEU A 26 -1.13 12.20 9.46
C LEU A 26 0.10 12.95 8.91
N TYR A 27 1.31 12.52 9.30
CA TYR A 27 2.53 13.11 8.77
C TYR A 27 2.67 12.89 7.26
N LEU A 28 2.31 11.69 6.78
CA LEU A 28 2.32 11.37 5.34
C LEU A 28 1.34 12.28 4.57
N GLN A 29 0.12 12.49 5.05
CA GLN A 29 -0.86 13.39 4.47
C GLN A 29 -0.31 14.82 4.35
N GLN A 30 0.24 15.37 5.44
CA GLN A 30 0.86 16.70 5.45
C GLN A 30 2.04 16.83 4.48
N LEU A 31 2.83 15.75 4.32
CA LEU A 31 3.91 15.71 3.36
C LEU A 31 3.39 15.79 1.92
N PHE A 32 2.31 15.06 1.61
CA PHE A 32 1.69 15.07 0.30
C PHE A 32 1.01 16.40 -0.02
N GLU A 33 0.42 17.09 0.96
CA GLU A 33 -0.05 18.48 0.78
C GLU A 33 1.09 19.43 0.37
N LYS A 34 2.29 19.25 0.95
CA LYS A 34 3.48 20.00 0.54
C LYS A 34 3.94 19.67 -0.87
N PHE A 35 3.88 18.40 -1.28
CA PHE A 35 4.17 18.03 -2.67
C PHE A 35 3.15 18.66 -3.64
N LYS A 36 1.86 18.60 -3.32
CA LYS A 36 0.78 19.17 -4.11
C LYS A 36 0.94 20.70 -4.25
N SER A 37 1.21 21.41 -3.14
CA SER A 37 1.40 22.87 -3.14
C SER A 37 2.62 23.32 -3.98
N ARG A 38 3.57 22.41 -4.22
CA ARG A 38 4.74 22.64 -5.08
C ARG A 38 4.53 22.19 -6.53
N ASN A 39 3.31 21.80 -6.89
CA ASN A 39 2.94 21.32 -8.23
C ASN A 39 3.81 20.12 -8.68
N VAL A 40 4.01 19.15 -7.79
CA VAL A 40 4.63 17.86 -8.14
C VAL A 40 3.67 17.10 -9.04
N ASN A 41 4.13 16.67 -10.22
CA ASN A 41 3.35 15.98 -11.25
C ASN A 41 4.04 14.73 -11.82
N GLU A 42 5.23 14.42 -11.34
CA GLU A 42 5.96 13.17 -11.53
C GLU A 42 6.46 12.69 -10.17
N PHE A 43 6.44 11.40 -9.92
CA PHE A 43 6.77 10.90 -8.59
C PHE A 43 7.62 9.63 -8.65
N VAL A 44 8.62 9.59 -7.76
CA VAL A 44 9.45 8.42 -7.51
C VAL A 44 9.18 7.94 -6.10
N LEU A 45 8.62 6.74 -5.99
CA LEU A 45 8.39 6.04 -4.72
C LEU A 45 9.50 5.01 -4.53
N ASP A 46 10.31 5.19 -3.50
CA ASP A 46 11.42 4.30 -3.20
C ASP A 46 11.02 3.28 -2.13
N LEU A 47 10.80 2.04 -2.57
CA LEU A 47 10.43 0.89 -1.75
C LEU A 47 11.55 -0.16 -1.65
N ARG A 48 12.79 0.20 -2.02
CA ARG A 48 13.91 -0.76 -2.08
C ARG A 48 14.16 -1.50 -0.76
N TYR A 49 13.85 -0.87 0.36
CA TYR A 49 14.07 -1.42 1.70
C TYR A 49 12.75 -1.67 2.45
N ASN A 50 11.61 -1.71 1.74
CA ASN A 50 10.29 -1.83 2.35
C ASN A 50 9.72 -3.25 2.16
N GLY A 51 9.71 -4.04 3.23
CA GLY A 51 9.15 -5.41 3.27
C GLY A 51 7.61 -5.45 3.43
N GLY A 52 6.93 -4.30 3.41
CA GLY A 52 5.47 -4.23 3.55
C GLY A 52 5.02 -3.61 4.88
N GLY A 53 3.94 -4.12 5.43
CA GLY A 53 3.29 -3.68 6.67
C GLY A 53 1.77 -3.61 6.52
N LEU A 54 1.15 -2.58 7.09
CA LEU A 54 -0.30 -2.46 7.20
C LEU A 54 -0.96 -2.10 5.85
N VAL A 55 -2.01 -2.85 5.49
CA VAL A 55 -2.78 -2.65 4.26
C VAL A 55 -3.47 -1.27 4.24
N ASN A 56 -3.97 -0.78 5.38
CA ASN A 56 -4.59 0.55 5.46
C ASN A 56 -3.60 1.69 5.22
N CYS A 57 -2.32 1.52 5.57
CA CYS A 57 -1.28 2.50 5.23
C CYS A 57 -0.96 2.48 3.73
N ALA A 58 -0.96 1.30 3.11
CA ALA A 58 -0.85 1.17 1.65
C ALA A 58 -2.08 1.80 0.94
N GLN A 59 -3.28 1.60 1.48
CA GLN A 59 -4.52 2.23 0.99
C GLN A 59 -4.40 3.77 0.99
N LEU A 60 -3.92 4.36 2.09
CA LEU A 60 -3.71 5.81 2.19
C LEU A 60 -2.71 6.29 1.14
N LEU A 61 -1.53 5.66 1.06
CA LEU A 61 -0.49 6.05 0.11
C LEU A 61 -0.97 5.92 -1.34
N ALA A 62 -1.63 4.82 -1.70
CA ALA A 62 -2.22 4.62 -3.02
C ALA A 62 -3.21 5.73 -3.37
N SER A 63 -4.08 6.09 -2.43
CA SER A 63 -5.09 7.14 -2.61
C SER A 63 -4.50 8.53 -2.81
N LEU A 64 -3.33 8.80 -2.23
CA LEU A 64 -2.60 10.05 -2.42
C LEU A 64 -1.90 10.15 -3.78
N LEU A 65 -1.63 9.01 -4.43
CA LEU A 65 -0.88 8.94 -5.69
C LEU A 65 -1.77 8.92 -6.94
N VAL A 66 -2.90 8.19 -6.89
CA VAL A 66 -3.78 7.96 -8.04
C VAL A 66 -4.42 9.23 -8.58
N ARG A 67 -5.01 9.11 -9.78
CA ARG A 67 -5.88 10.15 -10.33
C ARG A 67 -7.09 10.39 -9.43
N GLU A 68 -7.46 11.65 -9.26
CA GLU A 68 -8.57 12.05 -8.38
C GLU A 68 -9.91 11.43 -8.81
N ASN A 69 -10.14 11.24 -10.11
CA ASN A 69 -11.37 10.69 -10.64
C ASN A 69 -11.59 9.20 -10.35
N VAL A 70 -10.57 8.47 -9.87
CA VAL A 70 -10.70 7.06 -9.48
C VAL A 70 -10.78 6.86 -7.95
N LEU A 71 -10.75 7.93 -7.17
CA LEU A 71 -10.97 7.84 -5.72
C LEU A 71 -12.37 7.29 -5.42
N GLY A 72 -12.43 6.28 -4.57
CA GLY A 72 -13.64 5.51 -4.26
C GLY A 72 -13.75 4.19 -5.05
N GLU A 73 -13.00 4.02 -6.13
CA GLU A 73 -12.90 2.75 -6.86
C GLU A 73 -12.11 1.70 -6.04
N PRO A 74 -12.24 0.39 -6.35
CA PRO A 74 -11.54 -0.67 -5.61
C PRO A 74 -10.02 -0.54 -5.69
N LEU A 75 -9.34 -0.48 -4.55
CA LEU A 75 -7.89 -0.62 -4.48
C LEU A 75 -7.48 -2.08 -4.65
N CYS A 76 -8.04 -2.95 -3.79
CA CYS A 76 -7.75 -4.37 -3.80
C CYS A 76 -8.93 -5.19 -3.30
N ILE A 77 -8.91 -6.49 -3.60
CA ILE A 77 -9.85 -7.49 -3.12
C ILE A 77 -9.09 -8.44 -2.20
N MET A 78 -9.55 -8.57 -0.95
CA MET A 78 -9.04 -9.54 0.01
C MET A 78 -9.98 -10.74 0.04
N GLU A 79 -9.45 -11.91 -0.32
CA GLU A 79 -10.22 -13.15 -0.43
C GLU A 79 -9.70 -14.19 0.57
N TYR A 80 -10.56 -14.53 1.52
CA TYR A 80 -10.32 -15.55 2.54
C TYR A 80 -10.69 -16.95 1.99
N ASN A 81 -10.29 -18.00 2.70
CA ASN A 81 -10.66 -19.36 2.35
C ASN A 81 -12.19 -19.60 2.46
N ASP A 82 -12.66 -20.74 1.99
CA ASP A 82 -14.06 -21.13 1.95
C ASP A 82 -14.77 -21.02 3.31
N LYS A 83 -14.06 -21.35 4.40
CA LYS A 83 -14.59 -21.29 5.80
C LYS A 83 -14.71 -19.86 6.33
N ASN A 84 -14.06 -18.90 5.71
CA ASN A 84 -14.02 -17.51 6.13
C ASN A 84 -14.45 -16.54 5.00
N SER A 85 -15.13 -17.04 3.98
CA SER A 85 -15.57 -16.24 2.82
C SER A 85 -16.49 -15.06 3.20
N ASN A 86 -17.13 -15.11 4.36
CA ASN A 86 -17.89 -14.00 4.93
C ASN A 86 -17.01 -12.79 5.34
N LYS A 87 -15.69 -12.95 5.35
CA LYS A 87 -14.70 -11.89 5.60
C LYS A 87 -14.11 -11.30 4.31
N ASN A 88 -14.51 -11.82 3.15
CA ASN A 88 -14.08 -11.26 1.88
C ASN A 88 -14.43 -9.77 1.82
N GLU A 89 -13.48 -8.96 1.41
CA GLU A 89 -13.61 -7.52 1.43
C GLU A 89 -13.01 -6.90 0.17
N THR A 90 -13.71 -5.91 -0.38
CA THR A 90 -13.15 -5.02 -1.40
C THR A 90 -12.80 -3.70 -0.74
N LEU A 91 -11.51 -3.40 -0.65
CA LEU A 91 -11.00 -2.19 -0.04
C LEU A 91 -10.95 -1.07 -1.08
N PRO A 92 -11.65 0.06 -0.89
CA PRO A 92 -11.67 1.15 -1.88
C PRO A 92 -10.43 2.05 -1.74
N LEU A 93 -10.09 2.79 -2.80
CA LEU A 93 -9.27 4.00 -2.70
C LEU A 93 -10.02 5.04 -1.86
N LEU A 94 -9.33 5.64 -0.90
CA LEU A 94 -9.94 6.61 0.02
C LEU A 94 -10.35 7.89 -0.71
N LYS A 95 -11.55 8.38 -0.43
CA LYS A 95 -12.09 9.66 -0.94
C LYS A 95 -12.50 10.54 0.23
N THR A 96 -11.53 10.93 1.04
CA THR A 96 -11.73 11.84 2.18
C THR A 96 -11.20 13.22 1.89
N THR A 97 -11.60 14.21 2.66
CA THR A 97 -11.14 15.60 2.53
C THR A 97 -9.62 15.69 2.66
N GLU A 98 -9.04 14.94 3.61
CA GLU A 98 -7.60 14.91 3.89
C GLU A 98 -6.82 14.29 2.72
N VAL A 99 -7.33 13.19 2.15
CA VAL A 99 -6.72 12.59 0.95
C VAL A 99 -6.79 13.54 -0.23
N MET A 100 -7.94 14.16 -0.47
CA MET A 100 -8.11 15.11 -1.57
C MET A 100 -7.21 16.34 -1.43
N ALA A 101 -6.93 16.79 -0.20
CA ALA A 101 -6.00 17.89 0.07
C ALA A 101 -4.56 17.56 -0.39
N GLY A 102 -4.11 16.30 -0.23
CA GLY A 102 -2.76 15.84 -0.58
C GLY A 102 -2.66 15.08 -1.90
N ASN A 103 -3.77 14.66 -2.53
CA ASN A 103 -3.75 13.84 -3.74
C ASN A 103 -3.00 14.52 -4.89
N LEU A 104 -2.03 13.81 -5.48
CA LEU A 104 -1.14 14.33 -6.53
C LEU A 104 -1.71 14.17 -7.94
N ASN A 105 -2.79 13.42 -8.11
CA ASN A 105 -3.47 13.22 -9.41
C ASN A 105 -2.50 12.75 -10.52
N LEU A 106 -1.66 11.76 -10.21
CA LEU A 106 -0.59 11.31 -11.10
C LEU A 106 -1.13 10.54 -12.31
N GLN A 107 -0.42 10.64 -13.43
CA GLN A 107 -0.63 9.80 -14.62
C GLN A 107 0.34 8.62 -14.65
N ARG A 108 1.50 8.78 -14.03
CA ARG A 108 2.58 7.81 -14.00
C ARG A 108 3.27 7.80 -12.64
N LEU A 109 3.75 6.62 -12.24
CA LEU A 109 4.50 6.42 -11.00
C LEU A 109 5.76 5.60 -11.29
N PHE A 110 6.90 6.08 -10.83
CA PHE A 110 8.15 5.30 -10.82
C PHE A 110 8.31 4.68 -9.43
N VAL A 111 8.53 3.37 -9.38
CA VAL A 111 8.75 2.63 -8.13
C VAL A 111 10.13 2.01 -8.14
N LEU A 112 10.98 2.42 -7.19
CA LEU A 112 12.28 1.80 -7.00
C LEU A 112 12.13 0.57 -6.10
N THR A 113 12.61 -0.58 -6.57
CA THR A 113 12.46 -1.88 -5.90
C THR A 113 13.78 -2.54 -5.58
N GLY A 114 13.79 -3.36 -4.54
CA GLY A 114 14.85 -4.27 -4.15
C GLY A 114 14.32 -5.68 -3.96
N SER A 115 15.20 -6.65 -3.73
CA SER A 115 14.81 -8.05 -3.45
C SER A 115 14.05 -8.23 -2.13
N THR A 116 14.04 -7.22 -1.27
CA THR A 116 13.27 -7.18 -0.01
C THR A 116 11.96 -6.43 -0.12
N THR A 117 11.66 -5.82 -1.28
CA THR A 117 10.36 -5.18 -1.54
C THR A 117 9.29 -6.26 -1.57
N ALA A 118 8.32 -6.23 -0.64
CA ALA A 118 7.36 -7.32 -0.44
C ALA A 118 5.99 -6.85 0.06
N SER A 119 4.97 -7.70 -0.08
CA SER A 119 3.66 -7.58 0.60
C SER A 119 2.96 -6.25 0.29
N ALA A 120 2.70 -5.36 1.28
CA ALA A 120 2.04 -4.08 1.07
C ALA A 120 2.75 -3.19 0.04
N SER A 121 4.08 -3.32 -0.13
CA SER A 121 4.83 -2.67 -1.21
C SER A 121 4.42 -3.21 -2.59
N GLU A 122 4.26 -4.52 -2.72
CA GLU A 122 3.83 -5.15 -3.95
C GLU A 122 2.34 -4.92 -4.22
N LEU A 123 1.52 -4.83 -3.15
CA LEU A 123 0.12 -4.40 -3.25
C LEU A 123 0.02 -3.01 -3.92
N ILE A 124 0.85 -2.04 -3.54
CA ILE A 124 0.89 -0.73 -4.20
C ILE A 124 1.15 -0.88 -5.70
N ILE A 125 2.16 -1.65 -6.09
CA ILE A 125 2.52 -1.86 -7.51
C ILE A 125 1.35 -2.53 -8.24
N ASN A 126 0.83 -3.65 -7.70
CA ASN A 126 -0.24 -4.44 -8.31
C ASN A 126 -1.54 -3.65 -8.46
N SER A 127 -1.94 -2.94 -7.42
CA SER A 127 -3.20 -2.19 -7.42
C SER A 127 -3.12 -0.95 -8.30
N LEU A 128 -2.01 -0.22 -8.26
CA LEU A 128 -1.89 1.02 -9.01
C LEU A 128 -1.69 0.81 -10.51
N ARG A 129 -1.14 -0.33 -10.95
CA ARG A 129 -1.00 -0.63 -12.40
C ARG A 129 -2.35 -0.67 -13.14
N SER A 130 -3.46 -0.89 -12.43
CA SER A 130 -4.81 -0.82 -12.98
C SER A 130 -5.31 0.62 -13.22
N TYR A 131 -4.60 1.63 -12.71
CA TYR A 131 -5.02 3.04 -12.73
C TYR A 131 -3.98 4.00 -13.31
N LEU A 132 -2.70 3.65 -13.20
CA LEU A 132 -1.56 4.47 -13.60
C LEU A 132 -0.60 3.68 -14.49
N ASP A 133 0.25 4.41 -15.24
CA ASP A 133 1.45 3.85 -15.84
C ASP A 133 2.51 3.67 -14.73
N VAL A 134 2.56 2.47 -14.13
CA VAL A 134 3.53 2.13 -13.07
C VAL A 134 4.80 1.56 -13.70
N ARG A 135 5.94 2.20 -13.43
CA ARG A 135 7.26 1.80 -13.91
C ARG A 135 8.11 1.31 -12.74
N VAL A 136 8.39 0.00 -12.74
CA VAL A 136 9.27 -0.64 -11.75
C VAL A 136 10.72 -0.51 -12.20
N ILE A 137 11.60 -0.10 -11.29
CA ILE A 137 13.03 0.11 -11.57
C ILE A 137 13.86 -0.48 -10.41
N GLY A 138 14.84 -1.29 -10.71
CA GLY A 138 15.76 -1.81 -9.70
C GLY A 138 15.94 -3.33 -9.75
N LYS A 139 15.54 -4.05 -8.69
CA LYS A 139 15.57 -5.52 -8.63
C LYS A 139 14.18 -6.09 -8.58
N GLN A 140 14.07 -7.34 -8.99
CA GLN A 140 12.88 -8.16 -8.81
C GLN A 140 12.42 -8.15 -7.35
N THR A 141 11.12 -8.02 -7.12
CA THR A 141 10.52 -8.01 -5.78
C THR A 141 10.34 -9.43 -5.24
N PHE A 142 9.82 -9.56 -4.03
CA PHE A 142 9.75 -10.83 -3.31
C PHE A 142 8.70 -11.82 -3.84
N GLY A 143 7.51 -11.32 -4.24
CA GLY A 143 6.42 -12.17 -4.74
C GLY A 143 5.40 -12.60 -3.67
N LYS A 144 5.10 -11.74 -2.68
CA LYS A 144 4.12 -12.05 -1.63
C LYS A 144 2.73 -11.54 -2.01
N THR A 145 1.90 -12.42 -2.57
CA THR A 145 0.51 -12.16 -3.01
C THR A 145 -0.53 -12.35 -1.91
N VAL A 146 -0.11 -12.66 -0.69
CA VAL A 146 -0.98 -13.01 0.45
C VAL A 146 -0.81 -12.07 1.63
N GLY A 147 -1.88 -11.96 2.42
CA GLY A 147 -1.90 -11.18 3.65
C GLY A 147 -2.06 -12.05 4.91
N MET A 148 -1.74 -11.45 6.04
CA MET A 148 -1.78 -12.08 7.36
C MET A 148 -2.74 -11.34 8.28
N THR A 149 -3.44 -12.10 9.14
CA THR A 149 -4.17 -11.53 10.27
C THR A 149 -3.32 -11.63 11.52
N ILE A 150 -3.17 -10.52 12.24
CA ILE A 150 -2.37 -10.46 13.48
C ILE A 150 -3.27 -10.71 14.68
N TYR A 151 -2.99 -11.77 15.43
CA TYR A 151 -3.60 -12.07 16.72
C TYR A 151 -2.59 -11.73 17.82
N ASN A 152 -2.80 -10.55 18.44
CA ASN A 152 -1.89 -10.06 19.48
C ASN A 152 -2.45 -10.38 20.88
N GLU A 153 -1.96 -11.46 21.46
CA GLU A 153 -2.26 -11.89 22.82
C GLU A 153 -1.05 -11.72 23.78
N SER A 154 -0.10 -10.85 23.39
CA SER A 154 1.15 -10.63 24.13
C SER A 154 0.92 -10.18 25.58
N LYS A 155 -0.09 -9.37 25.84
CA LYS A 155 -0.44 -8.90 27.20
C LYS A 155 -0.94 -10.03 28.11
N LYS A 156 -1.61 -11.04 27.55
CA LYS A 156 -2.23 -12.13 28.31
C LYS A 156 -1.38 -13.39 28.33
N TYR A 157 -0.78 -13.73 27.20
CA TYR A 157 -0.11 -15.01 27.01
C TYR A 157 1.34 -14.91 26.53
N GLY A 158 1.85 -13.71 26.28
CA GLY A 158 3.23 -13.48 25.84
C GLY A 158 3.52 -13.83 24.38
N TRP A 159 2.50 -14.05 23.52
CA TRP A 159 2.69 -14.41 22.11
C TRP A 159 1.89 -13.52 21.14
N ILE A 160 2.39 -13.47 19.92
CA ILE A 160 1.72 -12.87 18.75
C ILE A 160 1.73 -13.93 17.66
N LEU A 161 0.59 -14.16 17.03
CA LEU A 161 0.42 -15.09 15.92
C LEU A 161 0.01 -14.32 14.66
N SER A 162 0.69 -14.57 13.53
CA SER A 162 0.44 -13.88 12.27
C SER A 162 0.29 -14.90 11.13
N PRO A 163 -0.77 -15.72 11.11
CA PRO A 163 -0.99 -16.67 10.03
C PRO A 163 -1.36 -15.96 8.72
N VAL A 164 -0.99 -16.56 7.59
CA VAL A 164 -1.54 -16.22 6.28
C VAL A 164 -3.02 -16.58 6.27
N THR A 165 -3.88 -15.62 5.93
CA THR A 165 -5.33 -15.79 6.04
C THR A 165 -6.10 -15.40 4.78
N PHE A 166 -5.53 -14.61 3.88
CA PHE A 166 -6.20 -14.16 2.66
C PHE A 166 -5.23 -13.93 1.50
N HIS A 167 -5.75 -14.06 0.29
CA HIS A 167 -5.12 -13.61 -0.94
C HIS A 167 -5.49 -12.15 -1.23
N ILE A 168 -4.59 -11.42 -1.91
CA ILE A 168 -4.80 -10.03 -2.30
C ILE A 168 -4.73 -9.92 -3.82
N TYR A 169 -5.81 -9.44 -4.41
CA TYR A 169 -5.94 -9.18 -5.85
C TYR A 169 -6.10 -7.67 -6.10
N ASN A 170 -5.69 -7.20 -7.28
CA ASN A 170 -6.08 -5.86 -7.73
C ASN A 170 -7.58 -5.82 -8.12
N LYS A 171 -8.08 -4.67 -8.58
CA LYS A 171 -9.49 -4.52 -8.98
C LYS A 171 -9.90 -5.45 -10.14
N ASP A 172 -8.95 -5.86 -10.96
CA ASP A 172 -9.15 -6.74 -12.13
C ASP A 172 -9.00 -8.22 -11.76
N ARG A 173 -8.89 -8.53 -10.45
CA ARG A 173 -8.67 -9.87 -9.86
C ARG A 173 -7.36 -10.52 -10.30
N GLU A 174 -6.32 -9.73 -10.48
CA GLU A 174 -4.99 -10.20 -10.82
C GLU A 174 -4.07 -10.21 -9.60
N ALA A 175 -3.26 -11.25 -9.47
CA ALA A 175 -2.19 -11.41 -8.49
C ALA A 175 -1.05 -12.25 -9.10
N ASP A 176 -0.66 -11.93 -10.32
CA ASP A 176 0.27 -12.65 -11.19
C ASP A 176 1.75 -12.30 -10.92
N TYR A 177 2.08 -12.01 -9.67
CA TYR A 177 3.43 -11.66 -9.24
C TYR A 177 3.99 -12.59 -8.13
N GLU A 178 3.66 -13.87 -8.18
CA GLU A 178 4.16 -14.87 -7.22
C GLU A 178 5.70 -15.01 -7.27
N ASP A 179 6.28 -14.74 -8.44
CA ASP A 179 7.74 -14.64 -8.62
C ASP A 179 8.29 -13.21 -8.42
N GLY A 180 7.45 -12.27 -7.97
CA GLY A 180 7.77 -10.86 -7.85
C GLY A 180 7.59 -10.06 -9.14
N PHE A 181 7.61 -8.73 -9.03
CA PHE A 181 7.64 -7.81 -10.17
C PHE A 181 9.05 -7.73 -10.73
N HIS A 182 9.18 -7.96 -12.02
CA HIS A 182 10.42 -7.73 -12.76
C HIS A 182 10.49 -6.26 -13.18
N PRO A 183 11.66 -5.57 -13.01
CA PRO A 183 11.91 -4.21 -13.47
C PRO A 183 11.89 -4.07 -14.99
#